data_2272d3728a34384e5521ad3af9cc016c
#
_entry.id   2272d3728a34384e5521ad3af9cc016c
#
_cell.length_a   1.000
_cell.length_b   1.000
_cell.length_c   1.000
_cell.angle_alpha   90.00
_cell.angle_beta   90.00
_cell.angle_gamma   90.00
#
_symmetry.space_group_name_H-M   'P 1'
#
loop_
_entity.id
_entity.type
_entity.pdbx_description
1 polymer ?
#
loop_
_entity_poly.entity_id
_entity_poly.type
_entity_poly.pdbx_seq_one_letter_code
_entity_poly.pdbx_strand_id
1 'polypeptide(L)'
;MMKNMNDSKCVRREFVADHIKSLPKSGIRRFFDLVNTMDDVISLGVGEPDFITPWTIRETGIFSLEKGHTSYTSNLRTPVLPRESCRYVRDNYQVEYSPENECIVTIGVSEALDIAMRALLNPGDEVLYTEPCFVSYPAEIRMAHGVPVPIETRVEDEFALNPDILREKITPKTKVLLLNFPCNPTGAVMPLENLKEVAAMAIEHDLVVITDEIYSELLYEGEHVSIAALPGMRERTLFLHGFSKAFAMTGWRVGYACGPREIIDAMMKVHQYAIMCASTMAQEAALEALRHGEKEMAKMRESYRERRNLIVDGLNRIGLECVMPKGAFYAFPSVRSTGLDSTEFAEQLLKAEKVAVVPGVAFGASGEGFVRCCYATAASELIEAIDRMGRFVQSLK
;
A
#
# COMPACT_ATOMS: atom_id res chain seq x y z
N MET A 1 37.49 55.29 25.29
CA MET A 1 37.38 54.45 24.04
C MET A 1 37.08 53.03 24.46
N MET A 2 35.79 52.70 24.54
CA MET A 2 35.32 51.29 24.74
C MET A 2 35.02 50.70 23.37
N LYS A 3 35.76 49.65 23.01
CA LYS A 3 35.55 48.88 21.78
C LYS A 3 34.29 48.05 21.90
N ASN A 4 33.39 48.24 20.94
CA ASN A 4 32.23 47.39 20.71
C ASN A 4 32.66 45.92 20.59
N MET A 5 32.21 45.07 21.51
CA MET A 5 32.24 43.63 21.37
C MET A 5 31.15 43.24 20.35
N ASN A 6 31.61 42.65 19.27
CA ASN A 6 30.83 42.09 18.19
C ASN A 6 29.72 41.19 18.71
N ASP A 7 28.47 41.53 18.42
CA ASP A 7 27.33 40.65 18.41
C ASP A 7 27.51 39.60 17.26
N SER A 8 28.30 38.57 17.54
CA SER A 8 28.23 37.35 16.70
C SER A 8 26.90 36.70 16.99
N LYS A 9 25.89 37.07 16.19
CA LYS A 9 24.61 36.29 16.15
C LYS A 9 25.00 34.84 15.97
N CYS A 10 24.87 34.02 17.02
CA CYS A 10 25.00 32.58 16.95
C CYS A 10 23.92 32.09 15.99
N VAL A 11 24.31 31.78 14.75
CA VAL A 11 23.39 31.22 13.76
C VAL A 11 22.98 29.86 14.31
N ARG A 12 21.73 29.76 14.76
CA ARG A 12 21.20 28.52 15.32
C ARG A 12 21.29 27.44 14.26
N ARG A 13 22.05 26.38 14.54
CA ARG A 13 22.19 25.23 13.65
C ARG A 13 20.83 24.60 13.45
N GLU A 14 20.49 24.27 12.21
CA GLU A 14 19.32 23.44 11.90
C GLU A 14 19.57 21.99 12.31
N PHE A 15 18.62 21.40 13.03
CA PHE A 15 18.77 20.05 13.60
C PHE A 15 18.16 18.94 12.73
N VAL A 16 17.18 19.29 11.88
CA VAL A 16 16.47 18.32 11.03
C VAL A 16 17.14 18.26 9.66
N ALA A 17 17.36 17.05 9.17
CA ALA A 17 17.96 16.82 7.85
C ALA A 17 17.06 17.38 6.74
N ASP A 18 17.65 17.95 5.69
CA ASP A 18 16.92 18.66 4.63
C ASP A 18 15.95 17.77 3.86
N HIS A 19 16.35 16.54 3.55
CA HIS A 19 15.49 15.57 2.87
C HIS A 19 14.25 15.17 3.71
N ILE A 20 14.34 15.20 5.05
CA ILE A 20 13.20 14.97 5.95
C ILE A 20 12.30 16.20 6.04
N LYS A 21 12.87 17.42 6.05
CA LYS A 21 12.10 18.67 6.03
C LYS A 21 11.27 18.81 4.76
N SER A 22 11.78 18.30 3.64
CA SER A 22 11.10 18.35 2.36
C SER A 22 9.91 17.40 2.24
N LEU A 23 9.74 16.44 3.18
CA LEU A 23 8.60 15.54 3.18
C LEU A 23 7.32 16.30 3.52
N PRO A 24 6.26 16.18 2.71
CA PRO A 24 4.97 16.76 3.04
C PRO A 24 4.41 16.10 4.30
N LYS A 25 3.73 16.88 5.14
CA LYS A 25 2.90 16.28 6.20
C LYS A 25 1.82 15.44 5.56
N SER A 26 1.60 14.22 6.06
CA SER A 26 0.57 13.33 5.54
C SER A 26 -0.81 14.03 5.57
N GLY A 27 -1.39 14.28 4.39
CA GLY A 27 -2.72 14.86 4.26
C GLY A 27 -3.81 14.01 4.95
N ILE A 28 -3.62 12.69 4.92
CA ILE A 28 -4.48 11.72 5.61
C ILE A 28 -4.48 11.95 7.13
N ARG A 29 -3.32 12.21 7.75
CA ARG A 29 -3.21 12.40 9.20
C ARG A 29 -3.97 13.62 9.67
N ARG A 30 -3.85 14.76 8.97
CA ARG A 30 -4.59 15.98 9.30
C ARG A 30 -6.11 15.75 9.27
N PHE A 31 -6.58 14.96 8.31
CA PHE A 31 -7.98 14.60 8.20
C PHE A 31 -8.43 13.70 9.38
N PHE A 32 -7.64 12.69 9.74
CA PHE A 32 -7.94 11.84 10.90
C PHE A 32 -7.90 12.60 12.23
N ASP A 33 -6.98 13.54 12.40
CA ASP A 33 -6.97 14.41 13.60
C ASP A 33 -8.30 15.17 13.74
N LEU A 34 -8.89 15.61 12.64
CA LEU A 34 -10.20 16.26 12.63
C LEU A 34 -11.33 15.26 12.97
N VAL A 35 -11.34 14.09 12.35
CA VAL A 35 -12.34 13.02 12.61
C VAL A 35 -12.36 12.64 14.10
N ASN A 36 -11.19 12.51 14.73
CA ASN A 36 -11.08 12.13 16.15
C ASN A 36 -11.63 13.19 17.13
N THR A 37 -11.93 14.40 16.67
CA THR A 37 -12.55 15.46 17.50
C THR A 37 -14.07 15.51 17.40
N MET A 38 -14.69 14.63 16.61
CA MET A 38 -16.12 14.67 16.32
C MET A 38 -16.79 13.35 16.75
N ASP A 39 -18.01 13.46 17.28
CA ASP A 39 -18.86 12.32 17.60
C ASP A 39 -19.74 11.91 16.39
N ASP A 40 -20.20 10.65 16.38
CA ASP A 40 -21.12 10.07 15.39
C ASP A 40 -20.61 10.12 13.92
N VAL A 41 -19.30 10.03 13.73
CA VAL A 41 -18.70 10.00 12.40
C VAL A 41 -18.66 8.57 11.86
N ILE A 42 -19.23 8.36 10.67
CA ILE A 42 -19.01 7.14 9.90
C ILE A 42 -17.72 7.32 9.10
N SER A 43 -16.69 6.54 9.41
CA SER A 43 -15.37 6.67 8.77
C SER A 43 -15.19 5.65 7.65
N LEU A 44 -15.20 6.14 6.41
CA LEU A 44 -14.74 5.40 5.22
C LEU A 44 -13.28 5.72 4.87
N GLY A 45 -12.55 6.34 5.79
CA GLY A 45 -11.17 6.80 5.57
C GLY A 45 -10.10 5.77 5.94
N VAL A 46 -10.35 4.90 6.93
CA VAL A 46 -9.36 3.95 7.43
C VAL A 46 -9.19 2.79 6.45
N GLY A 47 -7.98 2.52 6.02
CA GLY A 47 -7.65 1.47 5.06
C GLY A 47 -7.20 0.16 5.74
N GLU A 48 -8.04 -0.41 6.60
CA GLU A 48 -7.77 -1.70 7.24
C GLU A 48 -9.02 -2.59 7.29
N PRO A 49 -8.84 -3.93 7.33
CA PRO A 49 -9.92 -4.87 7.55
C PRO A 49 -10.69 -4.55 8.83
N ASP A 50 -12.03 -4.59 8.76
CA ASP A 50 -12.92 -4.52 9.94
C ASP A 50 -13.09 -5.89 10.64
N PHE A 51 -12.58 -6.94 10.02
CA PHE A 51 -12.54 -8.26 10.62
C PHE A 51 -11.44 -8.36 11.67
N ILE A 52 -11.75 -9.07 12.74
CA ILE A 52 -10.74 -9.51 13.71
C ILE A 52 -9.94 -10.64 13.07
N THR A 53 -8.62 -10.64 13.28
CA THR A 53 -7.76 -11.78 12.87
C THR A 53 -8.40 -13.10 13.25
N PRO A 54 -8.52 -14.11 12.36
CA PRO A 54 -9.14 -15.40 12.63
C PRO A 54 -8.63 -16.08 13.91
N TRP A 55 -9.51 -16.78 14.61
CA TRP A 55 -9.19 -17.31 15.94
C TRP A 55 -7.98 -18.24 15.95
N THR A 56 -7.88 -19.15 14.99
CA THR A 56 -6.74 -20.10 14.91
C THR A 56 -5.40 -19.38 14.80
N ILE A 57 -5.36 -18.28 14.06
CA ILE A 57 -4.17 -17.45 13.91
C ILE A 57 -3.84 -16.73 15.22
N ARG A 58 -4.85 -16.16 15.90
CA ARG A 58 -4.67 -15.51 17.21
C ARG A 58 -4.23 -16.49 18.28
N GLU A 59 -4.88 -17.66 18.33
CA GLU A 59 -4.58 -18.74 19.28
C GLU A 59 -3.12 -19.20 19.16
N THR A 60 -2.60 -19.34 17.94
CA THR A 60 -1.19 -19.68 17.69
C THR A 60 -0.25 -18.61 18.26
N GLY A 61 -0.57 -17.34 18.09
CA GLY A 61 0.20 -16.23 18.69
C GLY A 61 0.20 -16.29 20.23
N ILE A 62 -0.96 -16.54 20.85
CA ILE A 62 -1.12 -16.72 22.31
C ILE A 62 -0.28 -17.91 22.78
N PHE A 63 -0.39 -19.03 22.09
CA PHE A 63 0.33 -20.26 22.43
C PHE A 63 1.85 -20.10 22.30
N SER A 64 2.31 -19.32 21.35
CA SER A 64 3.73 -18.96 21.22
C SER A 64 4.25 -18.26 22.48
N LEU A 65 3.47 -17.33 23.05
CA LEU A 65 3.79 -16.65 24.31
C LEU A 65 3.77 -17.61 25.50
N GLU A 66 2.76 -18.47 25.59
CA GLU A 66 2.66 -19.49 26.68
C GLU A 66 3.84 -20.46 26.65
N LYS A 67 4.36 -20.80 25.48
CA LYS A 67 5.56 -21.63 25.32
C LYS A 67 6.88 -20.90 25.57
N GLY A 68 6.84 -19.59 25.79
CA GLY A 68 8.03 -18.79 26.04
C GLY A 68 8.85 -18.48 24.76
N HIS A 69 8.24 -18.48 23.57
CA HIS A 69 8.91 -18.09 22.32
C HIS A 69 9.07 -16.57 22.26
N THR A 70 9.93 -16.02 23.13
CA THR A 70 10.12 -14.58 23.32
C THR A 70 11.53 -14.09 22.98
N SER A 71 12.39 -14.95 22.48
CA SER A 71 13.76 -14.64 22.09
C SER A 71 13.80 -14.19 20.62
N TYR A 72 14.90 -13.53 20.24
CA TYR A 72 15.14 -13.19 18.84
C TYR A 72 15.11 -14.42 17.95
N THR A 73 14.45 -14.31 16.81
CA THR A 73 14.56 -15.31 15.75
C THR A 73 15.88 -15.11 15.00
N SER A 74 16.56 -16.19 14.67
CA SER A 74 17.71 -16.12 13.79
C SER A 74 17.24 -15.84 12.36
N ASN A 75 17.79 -14.80 11.76
CA ASN A 75 17.57 -14.50 10.33
C ASN A 75 18.10 -15.64 9.41
N LEU A 76 18.84 -16.61 9.97
CA LEU A 76 19.55 -17.67 9.24
C LEU A 76 19.25 -19.10 9.72
N ARG A 77 18.55 -19.32 10.84
CA ARG A 77 18.53 -20.68 11.47
C ARG A 77 17.21 -21.44 11.49
N THR A 78 16.07 -20.81 11.25
CA THR A 78 14.83 -21.59 11.11
C THR A 78 13.94 -20.93 10.06
N PRO A 79 14.17 -21.19 8.78
CA PRO A 79 13.44 -20.55 7.69
C PRO A 79 12.05 -21.18 7.51
N VAL A 80 11.32 -21.44 8.62
CA VAL A 80 10.00 -22.06 8.51
C VAL A 80 9.04 -21.10 7.83
N LEU A 81 8.96 -19.86 8.30
CA LEU A 81 8.10 -18.85 7.67
C LEU A 81 8.59 -18.46 6.26
N PRO A 82 9.89 -18.20 6.00
CA PRO A 82 10.38 -18.02 4.62
C PRO A 82 10.05 -19.19 3.70
N ARG A 83 10.18 -20.43 4.18
CA ARG A 83 9.85 -21.64 3.39
C ARG A 83 8.37 -21.68 3.03
N GLU A 84 7.49 -21.44 4.00
CA GLU A 84 6.05 -21.43 3.76
C GLU A 84 5.64 -20.22 2.89
N SER A 85 6.30 -19.07 3.05
CA SER A 85 6.08 -17.90 2.17
C SER A 85 6.50 -18.21 0.73
N CYS A 86 7.67 -18.79 0.50
CA CYS A 86 8.10 -19.19 -0.84
C CYS A 86 7.18 -20.26 -1.44
N ARG A 87 6.72 -21.23 -0.62
CA ARG A 87 5.71 -22.21 -1.04
C ARG A 87 4.42 -21.51 -1.47
N TYR A 88 3.92 -20.57 -0.67
CA TYR A 88 2.71 -19.83 -0.94
C TYR A 88 2.85 -19.00 -2.25
N VAL A 89 3.98 -18.35 -2.45
CA VAL A 89 4.27 -17.60 -3.69
C VAL A 89 4.30 -18.52 -4.90
N ARG A 90 4.96 -19.68 -4.79
CA ARG A 90 4.99 -20.67 -5.88
C ARG A 90 3.58 -21.18 -6.22
N ASP A 91 2.81 -21.56 -5.21
CA ASP A 91 1.52 -22.22 -5.40
C ASP A 91 0.44 -21.26 -5.90
N ASN A 92 0.47 -19.97 -5.51
CA ASN A 92 -0.55 -18.97 -5.87
C ASN A 92 -0.11 -18.03 -7.00
N TYR A 93 1.18 -17.75 -7.17
CA TYR A 93 1.68 -16.77 -8.14
C TYR A 93 2.61 -17.36 -9.21
N GLN A 94 2.87 -18.66 -9.16
CA GLN A 94 3.68 -19.40 -10.14
C GLN A 94 5.14 -18.89 -10.22
N VAL A 95 5.68 -18.37 -9.11
CA VAL A 95 7.08 -17.90 -9.03
C VAL A 95 7.81 -18.70 -7.95
N GLU A 96 8.95 -19.26 -8.32
CA GLU A 96 9.75 -20.07 -7.40
C GLU A 96 10.95 -19.28 -6.86
N TYR A 97 11.06 -19.18 -5.53
CA TYR A 97 12.15 -18.54 -4.81
C TYR A 97 12.77 -19.50 -3.79
N SER A 98 14.09 -19.37 -3.56
CA SER A 98 14.81 -20.11 -2.52
C SER A 98 14.55 -19.48 -1.15
N PRO A 99 14.02 -20.22 -0.18
CA PRO A 99 13.77 -19.70 1.15
C PRO A 99 15.05 -19.36 1.94
N GLU A 100 16.20 -19.89 1.51
CA GLU A 100 17.48 -19.70 2.18
C GLU A 100 18.11 -18.32 1.91
N ASN A 101 17.84 -17.73 0.73
CA ASN A 101 18.55 -16.53 0.30
C ASN A 101 17.78 -15.62 -0.67
N GLU A 102 16.54 -15.93 -1.00
CA GLU A 102 15.68 -15.13 -1.87
C GLU A 102 14.36 -14.71 -1.19
N CYS A 103 14.29 -14.86 0.14
CA CYS A 103 13.15 -14.44 0.94
C CYS A 103 13.61 -13.80 2.26
N ILE A 104 12.98 -12.69 2.63
CA ILE A 104 13.20 -11.99 3.91
C ILE A 104 11.85 -11.71 4.58
N VAL A 105 11.74 -12.01 5.88
CA VAL A 105 10.57 -11.65 6.71
C VAL A 105 10.79 -10.26 7.29
N THR A 106 9.75 -9.43 7.23
CA THR A 106 9.81 -8.01 7.58
C THR A 106 8.69 -7.60 8.54
N ILE A 107 8.83 -6.42 9.17
CA ILE A 107 7.79 -5.78 9.99
C ILE A 107 6.72 -5.15 9.07
N GLY A 108 5.93 -6.01 8.43
CA GLY A 108 4.99 -5.65 7.38
C GLY A 108 5.68 -5.25 6.08
N VAL A 109 4.87 -5.08 5.03
CA VAL A 109 5.34 -4.64 3.71
C VAL A 109 5.95 -3.23 3.76
N SER A 110 5.56 -2.40 4.73
CA SER A 110 6.15 -1.07 4.91
C SER A 110 7.66 -1.13 5.18
N GLU A 111 8.13 -2.05 6.03
CA GLU A 111 9.58 -2.23 6.20
C GLU A 111 10.21 -2.81 4.94
N ALA A 112 9.57 -3.79 4.30
CA ALA A 112 10.08 -4.38 3.07
C ALA A 112 10.35 -3.31 2.00
N LEU A 113 9.44 -2.35 1.86
CA LEU A 113 9.58 -1.24 0.92
C LEU A 113 10.70 -0.27 1.34
N ASP A 114 10.75 0.16 2.61
CA ASP A 114 11.79 1.08 3.11
C ASP A 114 13.19 0.50 2.92
N ILE A 115 13.40 -0.76 3.34
CA ILE A 115 14.72 -1.39 3.20
C ILE A 115 15.08 -1.71 1.75
N ALA A 116 14.08 -1.95 0.88
CA ALA A 116 14.30 -2.10 -0.56
C ALA A 116 14.79 -0.79 -1.19
N MET A 117 14.12 0.33 -0.90
CA MET A 117 14.53 1.64 -1.39
C MET A 117 15.95 2.00 -0.92
N ARG A 118 16.27 1.77 0.36
CA ARG A 118 17.62 2.01 0.91
C ARG A 118 18.69 1.10 0.32
N ALA A 119 18.34 -0.12 -0.06
CA ALA A 119 19.28 -1.09 -0.65
C ALA A 119 19.53 -0.82 -2.13
N LEU A 120 18.55 -0.28 -2.84
CA LEU A 120 18.59 -0.13 -4.29
C LEU A 120 19.05 1.26 -4.75
N LEU A 121 18.71 2.34 -4.03
CA LEU A 121 18.84 3.70 -4.55
C LEU A 121 20.15 4.38 -4.16
N ASN A 122 20.79 4.99 -5.15
CA ASN A 122 21.77 6.05 -4.93
C ASN A 122 21.09 7.42 -5.04
N PRO A 123 21.71 8.48 -4.47
CA PRO A 123 21.17 9.84 -4.65
C PRO A 123 21.01 10.21 -6.13
N GLY A 124 19.79 10.55 -6.51
CA GLY A 124 19.42 10.95 -7.87
C GLY A 124 18.92 9.83 -8.78
N ASP A 125 18.93 8.57 -8.32
CA ASP A 125 18.24 7.47 -9.05
C ASP A 125 16.74 7.75 -9.06
N GLU A 126 16.10 7.56 -10.21
CA GLU A 126 14.67 7.76 -10.40
C GLU A 126 13.90 6.47 -10.14
N VAL A 127 12.78 6.62 -9.43
CA VAL A 127 11.80 5.55 -9.21
C VAL A 127 10.49 5.97 -9.86
N LEU A 128 10.08 5.24 -10.88
CA LEU A 128 8.76 5.38 -11.49
C LEU A 128 7.73 4.67 -10.62
N TYR A 129 6.57 5.29 -10.40
CA TYR A 129 5.46 4.69 -9.67
C TYR A 129 4.12 5.19 -10.21
N THR A 130 3.08 4.36 -10.14
CA THR A 130 1.73 4.74 -10.58
C THR A 130 1.11 5.73 -9.59
N GLU A 131 0.45 6.79 -10.08
CA GLU A 131 -0.28 7.77 -9.29
C GLU A 131 -1.71 7.92 -9.84
N PRO A 132 -2.78 7.90 -8.99
CA PRO A 132 -2.76 7.96 -7.53
C PRO A 132 -2.25 6.66 -6.89
N CYS A 133 -1.57 6.77 -5.72
CA CYS A 133 -0.88 5.67 -5.07
C CYS A 133 -0.95 5.72 -3.54
N PHE A 134 -0.49 4.66 -2.90
CA PHE A 134 -0.28 4.68 -1.46
C PHE A 134 0.72 5.77 -1.06
N VAL A 135 0.33 6.58 -0.08
CA VAL A 135 1.01 7.83 0.32
C VAL A 135 2.47 7.67 0.73
N SER A 136 2.87 6.46 1.15
CA SER A 136 4.26 6.21 1.56
C SER A 136 5.24 6.11 0.40
N TYR A 137 4.81 5.75 -0.81
CA TYR A 137 5.73 5.50 -1.93
C TYR A 137 6.63 6.70 -2.24
N PRO A 138 6.11 7.90 -2.57
CA PRO A 138 6.98 9.04 -2.84
C PRO A 138 7.78 9.50 -1.62
N ALA A 139 7.28 9.25 -0.41
CA ALA A 139 7.98 9.61 0.81
C ALA A 139 9.20 8.70 1.06
N GLU A 140 9.02 7.38 0.92
CA GLU A 140 10.10 6.39 1.13
C GLU A 140 11.19 6.51 0.06
N ILE A 141 10.80 6.78 -1.20
CA ILE A 141 11.78 7.09 -2.27
C ILE A 141 12.66 8.28 -1.88
N ARG A 142 12.06 9.39 -1.39
CA ARG A 142 12.82 10.57 -0.96
C ARG A 142 13.66 10.30 0.29
N MET A 143 13.16 9.53 1.25
CA MET A 143 13.93 9.14 2.44
C MET A 143 15.17 8.32 2.08
N ALA A 144 15.11 7.55 1.00
CA ALA A 144 16.26 6.83 0.44
C ALA A 144 17.09 7.65 -0.57
N HIS A 145 16.89 8.98 -0.63
CA HIS A 145 17.58 9.91 -1.53
C HIS A 145 17.30 9.72 -3.03
N GLY A 146 16.29 8.91 -3.39
CA GLY A 146 15.82 8.76 -4.75
C GLY A 146 14.91 9.91 -5.20
N VAL A 147 14.63 9.94 -6.50
CA VAL A 147 13.74 10.90 -7.14
C VAL A 147 12.42 10.20 -7.51
N PRO A 148 11.30 10.51 -6.86
CA PRO A 148 10.01 9.92 -7.22
C PRO A 148 9.49 10.55 -8.52
N VAL A 149 9.14 9.71 -9.49
CA VAL A 149 8.60 10.14 -10.79
C VAL A 149 7.23 9.48 -10.99
N PRO A 150 6.12 10.25 -10.87
CA PRO A 150 4.78 9.71 -11.00
C PRO A 150 4.41 9.39 -12.45
N ILE A 151 3.73 8.26 -12.62
CA ILE A 151 3.05 7.85 -13.84
C ILE A 151 1.56 7.98 -13.59
N GLU A 152 0.92 8.95 -14.22
CA GLU A 152 -0.51 9.18 -14.07
C GLU A 152 -1.31 7.98 -14.59
N THR A 153 -2.21 7.44 -13.76
CA THR A 153 -3.24 6.50 -14.17
C THR A 153 -4.57 7.22 -14.27
N ARG A 154 -5.39 6.88 -15.25
CA ARG A 154 -6.59 7.65 -15.63
C ARG A 154 -7.85 6.83 -15.48
N VAL A 155 -8.96 7.52 -15.24
CA VAL A 155 -10.27 6.88 -15.13
C VAL A 155 -10.70 6.21 -16.42
N GLU A 156 -10.30 6.75 -17.58
CA GLU A 156 -10.56 6.21 -18.92
C GLU A 156 -9.90 4.82 -19.12
N ASP A 157 -8.78 4.58 -18.43
CA ASP A 157 -8.07 3.29 -18.40
C ASP A 157 -8.45 2.46 -17.16
N GLU A 158 -9.58 2.77 -16.50
CA GLU A 158 -9.99 2.16 -15.21
C GLU A 158 -8.87 2.24 -14.15
N PHE A 159 -8.03 3.25 -14.19
CA PHE A 159 -6.84 3.45 -13.36
C PHE A 159 -5.76 2.36 -13.50
N ALA A 160 -5.77 1.57 -14.54
CA ALA A 160 -4.65 0.70 -14.91
C ALA A 160 -3.47 1.54 -15.43
N LEU A 161 -2.24 1.00 -15.31
CA LEU A 161 -1.07 1.63 -15.92
C LEU A 161 -1.14 1.49 -17.45
N ASN A 162 -1.10 2.61 -18.14
CA ASN A 162 -0.97 2.66 -19.58
C ASN A 162 0.51 2.56 -19.98
N PRO A 163 0.92 1.55 -20.78
CA PRO A 163 2.31 1.34 -21.15
C PRO A 163 2.93 2.51 -21.94
N ASP A 164 2.14 3.23 -22.72
CA ASP A 164 2.65 4.37 -23.51
C ASP A 164 3.07 5.53 -22.58
N ILE A 165 2.30 5.79 -21.53
CA ILE A 165 2.66 6.80 -20.52
C ILE A 165 3.94 6.39 -19.78
N LEU A 166 4.09 5.09 -19.45
CA LEU A 166 5.31 4.59 -18.85
C LEU A 166 6.53 4.84 -19.76
N ARG A 167 6.41 4.52 -21.05
CA ARG A 167 7.50 4.69 -22.03
C ARG A 167 8.02 6.13 -22.08
N GLU A 168 7.12 7.11 -22.02
CA GLU A 168 7.47 8.55 -22.03
C GLU A 168 8.22 9.01 -20.77
N LYS A 169 8.08 8.28 -19.65
CA LYS A 169 8.67 8.64 -18.36
C LYS A 169 10.03 8.01 -18.09
N ILE A 170 10.41 6.97 -18.85
CA ILE A 170 11.71 6.31 -18.68
C ILE A 170 12.83 7.22 -19.13
N THR A 171 13.84 7.41 -18.28
CA THR A 171 15.05 8.17 -18.54
C THR A 171 16.30 7.32 -18.27
N PRO A 172 17.51 7.75 -18.65
CA PRO A 172 18.75 7.06 -18.27
C PRO A 172 19.02 7.02 -16.76
N LYS A 173 18.26 7.75 -15.94
CA LYS A 173 18.34 7.74 -14.47
C LYS A 173 17.31 6.81 -13.84
N THR A 174 16.36 6.33 -14.62
CA THR A 174 15.34 5.42 -14.14
C THR A 174 15.96 4.10 -13.76
N LYS A 175 15.78 3.70 -12.49
CA LYS A 175 16.35 2.46 -11.95
C LYS A 175 15.30 1.48 -11.48
N VAL A 176 14.21 2.00 -10.91
CA VAL A 176 13.16 1.19 -10.29
C VAL A 176 11.80 1.56 -10.86
N LEU A 177 10.98 0.55 -11.12
CA LEU A 177 9.54 0.67 -11.36
C LEU A 177 8.80 0.06 -10.18
N LEU A 178 7.98 0.86 -9.48
CA LEU A 178 7.16 0.42 -8.35
C LEU A 178 5.70 0.29 -8.80
N LEU A 179 5.16 -0.91 -8.66
CA LEU A 179 3.78 -1.27 -9.00
C LEU A 179 3.01 -1.70 -7.74
N ASN A 180 1.71 -1.37 -7.68
CA ASN A 180 0.80 -1.85 -6.66
C ASN A 180 -0.56 -2.17 -7.32
N PHE A 181 -0.81 -3.42 -7.59
CA PHE A 181 -2.07 -3.91 -8.14
C PHE A 181 -2.45 -5.25 -7.48
N PRO A 182 -3.69 -5.37 -6.97
CA PRO A 182 -4.76 -4.36 -6.91
C PRO A 182 -4.35 -3.11 -6.12
N CYS A 183 -4.77 -1.93 -6.61
CA CYS A 183 -4.24 -0.64 -6.20
C CYS A 183 -4.96 -0.03 -4.99
N ASN A 184 -4.22 0.56 -4.08
CA ASN A 184 -4.69 1.57 -3.14
C ASN A 184 -4.30 2.95 -3.71
N PRO A 185 -5.23 3.86 -4.11
CA PRO A 185 -6.62 3.98 -3.60
C PRO A 185 -7.74 3.48 -4.53
N THR A 186 -7.44 3.05 -5.74
CA THR A 186 -8.44 2.95 -6.83
C THR A 186 -9.16 1.60 -6.91
N GLY A 187 -8.56 0.53 -6.32
CA GLY A 187 -9.03 -0.84 -6.51
C GLY A 187 -8.79 -1.39 -7.92
N ALA A 188 -8.01 -0.67 -8.74
CA ALA A 188 -7.65 -1.07 -10.09
C ALA A 188 -6.77 -2.33 -10.10
N VAL A 189 -6.83 -3.06 -11.21
CA VAL A 189 -5.96 -4.20 -11.53
C VAL A 189 -5.27 -3.95 -12.86
N MET A 190 -4.19 -4.68 -13.12
CA MET A 190 -3.48 -4.61 -14.40
C MET A 190 -4.04 -5.61 -15.40
N PRO A 191 -4.48 -5.18 -16.59
CA PRO A 191 -4.71 -6.09 -17.70
C PRO A 191 -3.44 -6.85 -18.07
N LEU A 192 -3.56 -8.15 -18.36
CA LEU A 192 -2.40 -9.00 -18.66
C LEU A 192 -1.57 -8.47 -19.84
N GLU A 193 -2.21 -7.92 -20.85
CA GLU A 193 -1.50 -7.39 -22.03
C GLU A 193 -0.65 -6.16 -21.65
N ASN A 194 -1.21 -5.22 -20.86
CA ASN A 194 -0.44 -4.09 -20.34
C ASN A 194 0.73 -4.57 -19.46
N LEU A 195 0.50 -5.60 -18.64
CA LEU A 195 1.53 -6.17 -17.77
C LEU A 195 2.69 -6.77 -18.59
N LYS A 196 2.39 -7.43 -19.71
CA LYS A 196 3.40 -7.96 -20.65
C LYS A 196 4.23 -6.85 -21.31
N GLU A 197 3.58 -5.74 -21.71
CA GLU A 197 4.27 -4.60 -22.29
C GLU A 197 5.17 -3.91 -21.26
N VAL A 198 4.68 -3.73 -20.02
CA VAL A 198 5.46 -3.20 -18.90
C VAL A 198 6.66 -4.08 -18.61
N ALA A 199 6.50 -5.41 -18.61
CA ALA A 199 7.60 -6.36 -18.44
C ALA A 199 8.64 -6.24 -19.55
N ALA A 200 8.21 -6.13 -20.80
CA ALA A 200 9.12 -5.94 -21.93
C ALA A 200 9.96 -4.66 -21.78
N MET A 201 9.35 -3.54 -21.38
CA MET A 201 10.05 -2.28 -21.12
C MET A 201 11.01 -2.39 -19.93
N ALA A 202 10.62 -3.08 -18.86
CA ALA A 202 11.50 -3.29 -17.71
C ALA A 202 12.76 -4.11 -18.10
N ILE A 203 12.61 -5.06 -19.01
CA ILE A 203 13.74 -5.83 -19.56
C ILE A 203 14.60 -4.97 -20.50
N GLU A 204 13.98 -4.23 -21.42
CA GLU A 204 14.65 -3.37 -22.40
C GLU A 204 15.53 -2.30 -21.74
N HIS A 205 15.02 -1.69 -20.66
CA HIS A 205 15.69 -0.61 -19.93
C HIS A 205 16.43 -1.08 -18.68
N ASP A 206 16.56 -2.38 -18.47
CA ASP A 206 17.24 -2.99 -17.31
C ASP A 206 16.76 -2.46 -15.95
N LEU A 207 15.44 -2.30 -15.81
CA LEU A 207 14.82 -1.81 -14.57
C LEU A 207 14.69 -2.94 -13.54
N VAL A 208 14.85 -2.59 -12.28
CA VAL A 208 14.34 -3.40 -11.15
C VAL A 208 12.88 -3.08 -10.97
N VAL A 209 12.04 -4.10 -10.82
CA VAL A 209 10.63 -3.93 -10.52
C VAL A 209 10.37 -4.29 -9.07
N ILE A 210 9.70 -3.39 -8.33
CA ILE A 210 9.12 -3.68 -7.02
C ILE A 210 7.62 -3.83 -7.25
N THR A 211 7.05 -5.00 -6.94
CA THR A 211 5.62 -5.21 -7.03
C THR A 211 5.05 -5.42 -5.62
N ASP A 212 4.24 -4.44 -5.16
CA ASP A 212 3.52 -4.53 -3.89
C ASP A 212 2.19 -5.25 -4.11
N GLU A 213 2.17 -6.51 -3.74
CA GLU A 213 1.06 -7.44 -3.97
C GLU A 213 0.22 -7.66 -2.71
N ILE A 214 0.21 -6.70 -1.79
CA ILE A 214 -0.47 -6.82 -0.48
C ILE A 214 -1.98 -7.03 -0.60
N TYR A 215 -2.59 -6.68 -1.73
CA TYR A 215 -4.02 -6.83 -2.01
C TYR A 215 -4.37 -7.95 -3.00
N SER A 216 -3.41 -8.72 -3.48
CA SER A 216 -3.61 -9.75 -4.51
C SER A 216 -4.67 -10.79 -4.15
N GLU A 217 -4.79 -11.15 -2.88
CA GLU A 217 -5.82 -12.07 -2.37
C GLU A 217 -7.23 -11.47 -2.34
N LEU A 218 -7.33 -10.15 -2.42
CA LEU A 218 -8.60 -9.41 -2.44
C LEU A 218 -8.97 -9.02 -3.88
N LEU A 219 -8.86 -9.98 -4.79
CA LEU A 219 -9.34 -9.87 -6.16
C LEU A 219 -10.75 -10.44 -6.25
N TYR A 220 -11.64 -9.74 -6.94
CA TYR A 220 -13.06 -10.11 -7.02
C TYR A 220 -13.47 -10.71 -8.38
N GLU A 221 -12.69 -10.42 -9.41
CA GLU A 221 -12.95 -10.82 -10.79
C GLU A 221 -11.66 -11.16 -11.52
N GLY A 222 -11.67 -12.23 -12.31
CA GLY A 222 -10.50 -12.67 -13.06
C GLY A 222 -9.46 -13.42 -12.21
N GLU A 223 -8.26 -13.47 -12.73
CA GLU A 223 -7.11 -14.10 -12.07
C GLU A 223 -6.00 -13.05 -11.90
N HIS A 224 -5.35 -13.05 -10.74
CA HIS A 224 -4.20 -12.22 -10.50
C HIS A 224 -2.95 -12.83 -11.13
N VAL A 225 -2.25 -12.02 -11.91
CA VAL A 225 -0.95 -12.40 -12.47
C VAL A 225 0.11 -11.46 -11.93
N SER A 226 1.07 -12.00 -11.18
CA SER A 226 2.23 -11.23 -10.76
C SER A 226 3.17 -10.97 -11.94
N ILE A 227 3.69 -9.75 -12.05
CA ILE A 227 4.73 -9.44 -13.05
C ILE A 227 5.96 -10.33 -12.89
N ALA A 228 6.25 -10.79 -11.66
CA ALA A 228 7.36 -11.68 -11.36
C ALA A 228 7.24 -13.05 -12.08
N ALA A 229 6.02 -13.46 -12.43
CA ALA A 229 5.77 -14.72 -13.14
C ALA A 229 6.02 -14.63 -14.66
N LEU A 230 6.14 -13.43 -15.20
CA LEU A 230 6.37 -13.26 -16.63
C LEU A 230 7.82 -13.60 -17.02
N PRO A 231 8.05 -14.10 -18.24
CA PRO A 231 9.38 -14.47 -18.70
C PRO A 231 10.40 -13.33 -18.56
N GLY A 232 11.56 -13.60 -17.95
CA GLY A 232 12.64 -12.63 -17.75
C GLY A 232 12.41 -11.61 -16.63
N MET A 233 11.32 -11.76 -15.85
CA MET A 233 11.00 -10.83 -14.77
C MET A 233 11.43 -11.30 -13.39
N ARG A 234 11.50 -12.61 -13.15
CA ARG A 234 11.91 -13.16 -11.84
C ARG A 234 13.27 -12.62 -11.37
N GLU A 235 14.20 -12.49 -12.29
CA GLU A 235 15.60 -12.08 -12.03
C GLU A 235 15.76 -10.59 -11.74
N ARG A 236 14.69 -9.80 -11.87
CA ARG A 236 14.67 -8.35 -11.68
C ARG A 236 13.51 -7.84 -10.84
N THR A 237 12.66 -8.73 -10.34
CA THR A 237 11.47 -8.34 -9.57
C THR A 237 11.65 -8.66 -8.11
N LEU A 238 11.37 -7.64 -7.26
CA LEU A 238 11.17 -7.79 -5.84
C LEU A 238 9.65 -7.85 -5.57
N PHE A 239 9.19 -9.02 -5.17
CA PHE A 239 7.81 -9.32 -4.82
C PHE A 239 7.58 -9.03 -3.34
N LEU A 240 6.71 -8.07 -3.02
CA LEU A 240 6.34 -7.71 -1.64
C LEU A 240 4.97 -8.25 -1.32
N HIS A 241 4.83 -8.95 -0.19
CA HIS A 241 3.56 -9.46 0.27
C HIS A 241 3.50 -9.52 1.80
N GLY A 242 2.29 -9.69 2.35
CA GLY A 242 2.16 -9.75 3.80
C GLY A 242 0.75 -10.11 4.24
N PHE A 243 0.57 -10.11 5.55
CA PHE A 243 -0.60 -10.69 6.21
C PHE A 243 -1.66 -9.65 6.59
N SER A 244 -1.33 -8.37 6.47
CA SER A 244 -2.15 -7.27 6.95
C SER A 244 -3.56 -7.26 6.37
N LYS A 245 -3.72 -7.54 5.07
CA LYS A 245 -4.99 -7.39 4.34
C LYS A 245 -5.71 -8.71 4.16
N ALA A 246 -5.04 -9.71 3.61
CA ALA A 246 -5.61 -11.02 3.34
C ALA A 246 -6.09 -11.75 4.61
N PHE A 247 -5.39 -11.56 5.73
CA PHE A 247 -5.64 -12.29 6.98
C PHE A 247 -6.08 -11.40 8.15
N ALA A 248 -6.44 -10.13 7.88
CA ALA A 248 -6.82 -9.15 8.91
C ALA A 248 -5.77 -9.02 10.04
N MET A 249 -4.48 -8.95 9.67
CA MET A 249 -3.35 -8.93 10.59
C MET A 249 -2.60 -7.58 10.59
N THR A 250 -3.30 -6.46 10.45
CA THR A 250 -2.69 -5.12 10.36
C THR A 250 -1.80 -4.79 11.58
N GLY A 251 -2.29 -5.07 12.79
CA GLY A 251 -1.59 -4.80 14.06
C GLY A 251 -0.44 -5.76 14.38
N TRP A 252 -0.34 -6.91 13.72
CA TRP A 252 0.71 -7.91 13.95
C TRP A 252 2.06 -7.51 13.37
N ARG A 253 2.06 -6.60 12.40
CA ARG A 253 3.27 -6.08 11.75
C ARG A 253 4.17 -7.18 11.20
N VAL A 254 3.67 -8.00 10.30
CA VAL A 254 4.44 -9.07 9.65
C VAL A 254 4.15 -9.09 8.14
N GLY A 255 5.22 -9.23 7.36
CA GLY A 255 5.22 -9.34 5.91
C GLY A 255 6.49 -10.01 5.43
N TYR A 256 6.67 -10.11 4.14
CA TYR A 256 7.87 -10.67 3.53
C TYR A 256 8.12 -10.08 2.15
N ALA A 257 9.38 -10.18 1.72
CA ALA A 257 9.78 -9.91 0.35
C ALA A 257 10.49 -11.13 -0.22
N CYS A 258 10.21 -11.42 -1.50
CA CYS A 258 10.91 -12.41 -2.28
C CYS A 258 11.51 -11.76 -3.53
N GLY A 259 12.72 -12.16 -3.91
CA GLY A 259 13.39 -11.57 -5.08
C GLY A 259 14.79 -12.10 -5.31
N PRO A 260 15.52 -11.54 -6.26
CA PRO A 260 16.89 -11.92 -6.56
C PRO A 260 17.78 -11.88 -5.32
N ARG A 261 18.61 -12.89 -5.15
CA ARG A 261 19.50 -13.05 -4.00
C ARG A 261 20.30 -11.78 -3.69
N GLU A 262 20.84 -11.12 -4.72
CA GLU A 262 21.65 -9.91 -4.53
C GLU A 262 20.86 -8.79 -3.84
N ILE A 263 19.61 -8.61 -4.24
CA ILE A 263 18.70 -7.60 -3.63
C ILE A 263 18.35 -8.01 -2.21
N ILE A 264 17.99 -9.27 -1.99
CA ILE A 264 17.64 -9.77 -0.65
C ILE A 264 18.84 -9.69 0.31
N ASP A 265 20.06 -10.04 -0.14
CA ASP A 265 21.28 -9.91 0.66
C ASP A 265 21.57 -8.43 1.02
N ALA A 266 21.28 -7.49 0.12
CA ALA A 266 21.43 -6.05 0.40
C ALA A 266 20.36 -5.55 1.39
N MET A 267 19.10 -5.94 1.21
CA MET A 267 18.01 -5.64 2.15
C MET A 267 18.28 -6.21 3.54
N MET A 268 18.80 -7.44 3.61
CA MET A 268 19.14 -8.08 4.88
C MET A 268 20.17 -7.28 5.69
N LYS A 269 21.14 -6.63 5.04
CA LYS A 269 22.11 -5.77 5.74
C LYS A 269 21.40 -4.60 6.42
N VAL A 270 20.46 -3.95 5.76
CA VAL A 270 19.69 -2.84 6.35
C VAL A 270 18.80 -3.34 7.48
N HIS A 271 18.07 -4.44 7.25
CA HIS A 271 17.20 -5.09 8.22
C HIS A 271 17.91 -5.42 9.53
N GLN A 272 19.10 -6.05 9.45
CA GLN A 272 19.89 -6.45 10.62
C GLN A 272 20.30 -5.27 11.51
N TYR A 273 20.65 -4.13 10.92
CA TYR A 273 21.05 -2.95 11.68
C TYR A 273 19.88 -2.10 12.17
N ALA A 274 18.73 -2.14 11.48
CA ALA A 274 17.56 -1.34 11.82
C ALA A 274 16.63 -2.05 12.83
N ILE A 275 16.31 -3.32 12.59
CA ILE A 275 15.21 -4.03 13.25
C ILE A 275 15.68 -5.35 13.89
N MET A 276 16.67 -6.02 13.32
CA MET A 276 17.18 -7.32 13.71
C MET A 276 16.26 -8.48 13.30
N CYS A 277 14.99 -8.52 13.71
CA CYS A 277 13.99 -9.51 13.29
C CYS A 277 12.57 -8.99 13.52
N ALA A 278 11.59 -9.54 12.81
CA ALA A 278 10.18 -9.35 13.10
C ALA A 278 9.79 -10.07 14.41
N SER A 279 8.67 -9.66 15.03
CA SER A 279 8.15 -10.27 16.26
C SER A 279 7.97 -11.79 16.11
N THR A 280 8.54 -12.59 17.01
CA THR A 280 8.44 -14.05 16.99
C THR A 280 7.00 -14.52 17.03
N MET A 281 6.16 -13.94 17.89
CA MET A 281 4.75 -14.28 18.01
C MET A 281 3.99 -13.98 16.71
N ALA A 282 4.33 -12.87 16.05
CA ALA A 282 3.74 -12.52 14.76
C ALA A 282 4.17 -13.49 13.65
N GLN A 283 5.40 -13.97 13.67
CA GLN A 283 5.88 -14.98 12.71
C GLN A 283 5.19 -16.33 12.89
N GLU A 284 4.96 -16.78 14.13
CA GLU A 284 4.21 -18.01 14.41
C GLU A 284 2.74 -17.90 13.95
N ALA A 285 2.10 -16.78 14.24
CA ALA A 285 0.74 -16.50 13.76
C ALA A 285 0.66 -16.40 12.21
N ALA A 286 1.66 -15.81 11.57
CA ALA A 286 1.75 -15.72 10.12
C ALA A 286 1.94 -17.11 9.47
N LEU A 287 2.70 -17.99 10.11
CA LEU A 287 2.86 -19.37 9.68
C LEU A 287 1.53 -20.13 9.68
N GLU A 288 0.73 -19.96 10.73
CA GLU A 288 -0.62 -20.52 10.82
C GLU A 288 -1.54 -19.96 9.71
N ALA A 289 -1.45 -18.64 9.46
CA ALA A 289 -2.22 -17.98 8.40
C ALA A 289 -1.95 -18.60 7.02
N LEU A 290 -0.66 -18.82 6.66
CA LEU A 290 -0.30 -19.45 5.38
C LEU A 290 -0.74 -20.90 5.26
N ARG A 291 -0.77 -21.62 6.36
CA ARG A 291 -1.10 -23.06 6.37
C ARG A 291 -2.59 -23.34 6.37
N HIS A 292 -3.35 -22.52 7.10
CA HIS A 292 -4.76 -22.84 7.42
C HIS A 292 -5.72 -21.66 7.27
N GLY A 293 -5.24 -20.45 6.90
CA GLY A 293 -6.05 -19.24 6.85
C GLY A 293 -6.90 -19.06 5.59
N GLU A 294 -6.71 -19.87 4.55
CA GLU A 294 -7.35 -19.72 3.23
C GLU A 294 -8.88 -19.64 3.29
N LYS A 295 -9.51 -20.51 4.08
CA LYS A 295 -10.98 -20.57 4.22
C LYS A 295 -11.55 -19.26 4.80
N GLU A 296 -10.89 -18.71 5.83
CA GLU A 296 -11.34 -17.45 6.45
C GLU A 296 -11.07 -16.26 5.56
N MET A 297 -9.93 -16.24 4.87
CA MET A 297 -9.60 -15.25 3.85
C MET A 297 -10.65 -15.23 2.72
N ALA A 298 -11.06 -16.39 2.22
CA ALA A 298 -12.08 -16.50 1.18
C ALA A 298 -13.44 -15.94 1.64
N LYS A 299 -13.84 -16.17 2.91
CA LYS A 299 -15.06 -15.58 3.49
C LYS A 299 -14.97 -14.05 3.57
N MET A 300 -13.84 -13.52 4.01
CA MET A 300 -13.64 -12.07 4.08
C MET A 300 -13.67 -11.44 2.69
N ARG A 301 -13.02 -12.05 1.70
CA ARG A 301 -13.05 -11.61 0.30
C ARG A 301 -14.46 -11.57 -0.27
N GLU A 302 -15.26 -12.59 -0.01
CA GLU A 302 -16.67 -12.62 -0.46
C GLU A 302 -17.48 -11.50 0.18
N SER A 303 -17.34 -11.28 1.48
CA SER A 303 -18.00 -10.16 2.18
C SER A 303 -17.58 -8.81 1.61
N TYR A 304 -16.30 -8.62 1.30
CA TYR A 304 -15.85 -7.38 0.65
C TYR A 304 -16.41 -7.22 -0.77
N ARG A 305 -16.58 -8.30 -1.52
CA ARG A 305 -17.20 -8.27 -2.85
C ARG A 305 -18.65 -7.77 -2.77
N GLU A 306 -19.42 -8.25 -1.80
CA GLU A 306 -20.80 -7.79 -1.57
C GLU A 306 -20.85 -6.31 -1.19
N ARG A 307 -19.97 -5.88 -0.28
CA ARG A 307 -19.86 -4.47 0.17
C ARG A 307 -19.38 -3.55 -0.95
N ARG A 308 -18.47 -4.01 -1.81
CA ARG A 308 -18.06 -3.31 -3.02
C ARG A 308 -19.27 -3.01 -3.92
N ASN A 309 -20.08 -4.02 -4.22
CA ASN A 309 -21.24 -3.84 -5.07
C ASN A 309 -22.21 -2.81 -4.43
N LEU A 310 -22.48 -2.96 -3.14
CA LEU A 310 -23.35 -2.05 -2.39
C LEU A 310 -22.88 -0.59 -2.47
N ILE A 311 -21.60 -0.32 -2.18
CA ILE A 311 -21.09 1.07 -2.15
C ILE A 311 -21.02 1.66 -3.55
N VAL A 312 -20.56 0.92 -4.57
CA VAL A 312 -20.43 1.43 -5.94
C VAL A 312 -21.79 1.73 -6.55
N ASP A 313 -22.77 0.84 -6.38
CA ASP A 313 -24.14 1.07 -6.82
C ASP A 313 -24.76 2.29 -6.12
N GLY A 314 -24.49 2.43 -4.82
CA GLY A 314 -24.95 3.57 -4.02
C GLY A 314 -24.34 4.89 -4.50
N LEU A 315 -23.02 4.95 -4.69
CA LEU A 315 -22.29 6.14 -5.14
C LEU A 315 -22.77 6.59 -6.53
N ASN A 316 -22.88 5.67 -7.48
CA ASN A 316 -23.40 5.97 -8.83
C ASN A 316 -24.84 6.50 -8.78
N ARG A 317 -25.71 5.93 -7.93
CA ARG A 317 -27.10 6.37 -7.76
C ARG A 317 -27.22 7.79 -7.25
N ILE A 318 -26.33 8.23 -6.36
CA ILE A 318 -26.33 9.61 -5.83
C ILE A 318 -25.62 10.62 -6.74
N GLY A 319 -25.05 10.18 -7.88
CA GLY A 319 -24.41 11.03 -8.90
C GLY A 319 -22.89 11.24 -8.69
N LEU A 320 -22.26 10.39 -7.89
CA LEU A 320 -20.81 10.31 -7.77
C LEU A 320 -20.31 9.12 -8.61
N GLU A 321 -19.90 9.40 -9.84
CA GLU A 321 -19.44 8.39 -10.78
C GLU A 321 -18.25 7.60 -10.22
N CYS A 322 -18.38 6.28 -10.16
CA CYS A 322 -17.37 5.38 -9.60
C CYS A 322 -17.15 4.18 -10.52
N VAL A 323 -15.91 4.02 -10.98
CA VAL A 323 -15.48 2.79 -11.67
C VAL A 323 -15.56 1.62 -10.69
N MET A 324 -16.04 0.46 -11.17
CA MET A 324 -16.12 -0.74 -10.35
C MET A 324 -14.70 -1.25 -10.00
N PRO A 325 -14.26 -1.18 -8.73
CA PRO A 325 -12.95 -1.71 -8.35
C PRO A 325 -12.93 -3.23 -8.48
N LYS A 326 -11.87 -3.76 -9.09
CA LYS A 326 -11.72 -5.20 -9.32
C LYS A 326 -10.99 -5.90 -8.17
N GLY A 327 -10.35 -5.13 -7.28
CA GLY A 327 -9.66 -5.66 -6.10
C GLY A 327 -9.51 -4.65 -4.97
N ALA A 328 -8.76 -5.01 -3.93
CA ALA A 328 -8.61 -4.30 -2.66
C ALA A 328 -9.97 -4.09 -1.94
N PHE A 329 -10.12 -3.04 -1.14
CA PHE A 329 -11.39 -2.70 -0.50
C PHE A 329 -11.65 -1.17 -0.53
N TYR A 330 -11.34 -0.56 -1.67
CA TYR A 330 -11.51 0.89 -1.89
C TYR A 330 -12.36 1.16 -3.12
N ALA A 331 -13.27 2.12 -3.00
CA ALA A 331 -13.96 2.78 -4.10
C ALA A 331 -13.36 4.19 -4.26
N PHE A 332 -13.25 4.66 -5.51
CA PHE A 332 -12.62 5.94 -5.83
C PHE A 332 -13.53 6.77 -6.73
N PRO A 333 -14.70 7.25 -6.18
CA PRO A 333 -15.67 8.02 -6.95
C PRO A 333 -15.17 9.41 -7.30
N SER A 334 -15.60 9.90 -8.47
CA SER A 334 -15.41 11.28 -8.91
C SER A 334 -16.35 12.22 -8.15
N VAL A 335 -15.81 13.33 -7.67
CA VAL A 335 -16.58 14.43 -7.06
C VAL A 335 -16.73 15.62 -7.97
N ARG A 336 -16.22 15.56 -9.19
CA ARG A 336 -16.20 16.66 -10.19
C ARG A 336 -17.60 17.20 -10.50
N SER A 337 -18.63 16.34 -10.46
CA SER A 337 -20.03 16.72 -10.69
C SER A 337 -20.58 17.68 -9.62
N THR A 338 -19.91 17.82 -8.47
CA THR A 338 -20.31 18.69 -7.37
C THR A 338 -19.76 20.11 -7.48
N GLY A 339 -18.77 20.34 -8.35
CA GLY A 339 -18.07 21.62 -8.48
C GLY A 339 -17.05 21.92 -7.38
N LEU A 340 -16.87 21.00 -6.41
CA LEU A 340 -15.89 21.12 -5.33
C LEU A 340 -14.58 20.37 -5.70
N ASP A 341 -13.45 20.84 -5.17
CA ASP A 341 -12.23 20.06 -5.18
C ASP A 341 -12.30 18.89 -4.16
N SER A 342 -11.35 17.95 -4.24
CA SER A 342 -11.37 16.75 -3.41
C SER A 342 -11.28 17.05 -1.90
N THR A 343 -10.55 18.09 -1.51
CA THR A 343 -10.37 18.51 -0.12
C THR A 343 -11.63 19.22 0.40
N GLU A 344 -12.16 20.16 -0.39
CA GLU A 344 -13.40 20.86 -0.06
C GLU A 344 -14.55 19.88 0.09
N PHE A 345 -14.70 18.93 -0.82
CA PHE A 345 -15.72 17.89 -0.74
C PHE A 345 -15.62 17.09 0.57
N ALA A 346 -14.42 16.56 0.87
CA ALA A 346 -14.23 15.73 2.07
C ALA A 346 -14.47 16.52 3.37
N GLU A 347 -14.00 17.77 3.45
CA GLU A 347 -14.20 18.61 4.65
C GLU A 347 -15.66 19.04 4.83
N GLN A 348 -16.35 19.42 3.76
CA GLN A 348 -17.75 19.85 3.84
C GLN A 348 -18.65 18.67 4.13
N LEU A 349 -18.44 17.50 3.49
CA LEU A 349 -19.17 16.26 3.80
C LEU A 349 -19.03 15.86 5.26
N LEU A 350 -17.81 15.89 5.81
CA LEU A 350 -17.56 15.58 7.22
C LEU A 350 -18.30 16.54 8.15
N LYS A 351 -18.30 17.83 7.88
CA LYS A 351 -18.97 18.85 8.70
C LYS A 351 -20.49 18.74 8.64
N ALA A 352 -21.05 18.55 7.43
CA ALA A 352 -22.50 18.55 7.21
C ALA A 352 -23.16 17.23 7.63
N GLU A 353 -22.58 16.10 7.24
CA GLU A 353 -23.23 14.79 7.32
C GLU A 353 -22.44 13.75 8.14
N LYS A 354 -21.33 14.13 8.76
CA LYS A 354 -20.52 13.24 9.60
C LYS A 354 -20.03 11.97 8.87
N VAL A 355 -19.71 12.10 7.60
CA VAL A 355 -19.09 11.02 6.83
C VAL A 355 -17.66 11.42 6.47
N ALA A 356 -16.71 10.58 6.85
CA ALA A 356 -15.29 10.79 6.60
C ALA A 356 -14.81 9.99 5.40
N VAL A 357 -14.31 10.67 4.36
CA VAL A 357 -13.66 10.10 3.18
C VAL A 357 -12.27 10.72 3.00
N VAL A 358 -11.34 10.09 2.31
CA VAL A 358 -10.01 10.66 2.10
C VAL A 358 -9.98 11.42 0.78
N PRO A 359 -9.56 12.72 0.77
CA PRO A 359 -9.39 13.46 -0.47
C PRO A 359 -8.42 12.76 -1.42
N GLY A 360 -8.75 12.71 -2.70
CA GLY A 360 -7.93 12.01 -3.69
C GLY A 360 -6.54 12.63 -3.86
N VAL A 361 -6.42 13.95 -3.71
CA VAL A 361 -5.13 14.66 -3.75
C VAL A 361 -4.14 14.16 -2.68
N ALA A 362 -4.60 13.51 -1.61
CA ALA A 362 -3.73 12.88 -0.62
C ALA A 362 -2.92 11.69 -1.19
N PHE A 363 -3.39 11.12 -2.31
CA PHE A 363 -2.74 9.99 -3.00
C PHE A 363 -1.92 10.43 -4.22
N GLY A 364 -1.70 11.73 -4.36
CA GLY A 364 -0.98 12.36 -5.46
C GLY A 364 -1.84 13.34 -6.26
N ALA A 365 -1.20 14.17 -7.08
CA ALA A 365 -1.88 15.23 -7.84
C ALA A 365 -2.93 14.68 -8.81
N SER A 366 -2.69 13.51 -9.41
CA SER A 366 -3.63 12.84 -10.32
C SER A 366 -4.89 12.29 -9.63
N GLY A 367 -4.90 12.25 -8.29
CA GLY A 367 -6.08 11.93 -7.50
C GLY A 367 -7.07 13.09 -7.32
N GLU A 368 -6.74 14.32 -7.80
CA GLU A 368 -7.64 15.46 -7.68
C GLU A 368 -8.94 15.25 -8.45
N GLY A 369 -10.05 15.67 -7.84
CA GLY A 369 -11.41 15.47 -8.36
C GLY A 369 -12.01 14.09 -7.99
N PHE A 370 -11.34 13.33 -7.13
CA PHE A 370 -11.81 12.05 -6.59
C PHE A 370 -11.71 12.02 -5.06
N VAL A 371 -12.40 11.06 -4.44
CA VAL A 371 -12.24 10.75 -3.01
C VAL A 371 -12.12 9.23 -2.83
N ARG A 372 -11.34 8.80 -1.83
CA ARG A 372 -11.26 7.37 -1.49
C ARG A 372 -12.27 7.03 -0.40
N CYS A 373 -13.10 6.03 -0.67
CA CYS A 373 -14.02 5.40 0.26
C CYS A 373 -13.57 3.96 0.53
N CYS A 374 -13.17 3.64 1.77
CA CYS A 374 -12.92 2.27 2.19
C CYS A 374 -14.25 1.58 2.51
N TYR A 375 -14.50 0.40 1.93
CA TYR A 375 -15.70 -0.38 2.22
C TYR A 375 -15.44 -1.59 3.14
N ALA A 376 -14.27 -1.60 3.79
CA ALA A 376 -13.99 -2.54 4.88
C ALA A 376 -14.65 -2.04 6.18
N THR A 377 -15.98 -1.95 6.18
CA THR A 377 -16.82 -1.61 7.33
C THR A 377 -18.19 -2.30 7.22
N ALA A 378 -19.00 -2.28 8.27
CA ALA A 378 -20.31 -2.95 8.28
C ALA A 378 -21.22 -2.46 7.16
N ALA A 379 -21.98 -3.37 6.54
CA ALA A 379 -22.91 -3.00 5.46
C ALA A 379 -23.96 -1.96 5.89
N SER A 380 -24.41 -2.00 7.15
CA SER A 380 -25.32 -0.98 7.70
C SER A 380 -24.71 0.42 7.75
N GLU A 381 -23.42 0.53 8.08
CA GLU A 381 -22.68 1.81 8.06
C GLU A 381 -22.49 2.31 6.63
N LEU A 382 -22.23 1.40 5.67
CA LEU A 382 -22.12 1.77 4.26
C LEU A 382 -23.44 2.34 3.72
N ILE A 383 -24.58 1.72 4.05
CA ILE A 383 -25.91 2.20 3.65
C ILE A 383 -26.15 3.60 4.21
N GLU A 384 -25.94 3.79 5.50
CA GLU A 384 -26.11 5.10 6.15
C GLU A 384 -25.15 6.15 5.58
N ALA A 385 -23.89 5.78 5.32
CA ALA A 385 -22.92 6.69 4.71
C ALA A 385 -23.36 7.12 3.30
N ILE A 386 -23.85 6.21 2.48
CA ILE A 386 -24.37 6.50 1.13
C ILE A 386 -25.57 7.46 1.21
N ASP A 387 -26.50 7.22 2.14
CA ASP A 387 -27.69 8.08 2.33
C ASP A 387 -27.27 9.50 2.77
N ARG A 388 -26.31 9.62 3.70
CA ARG A 388 -25.74 10.90 4.14
C ARG A 388 -25.02 11.61 2.99
N MET A 389 -24.19 10.90 2.24
CA MET A 389 -23.52 11.46 1.04
C MET A 389 -24.53 11.92 0.01
N GLY A 390 -25.63 11.19 -0.18
CA GLY A 390 -26.71 11.55 -1.08
C GLY A 390 -27.39 12.86 -0.69
N ARG A 391 -27.70 13.07 0.62
CA ARG A 391 -28.23 14.33 1.11
C ARG A 391 -27.27 15.50 0.88
N PHE A 392 -25.97 15.27 1.14
CA PHE A 392 -24.95 16.28 0.90
C PHE A 392 -24.85 16.66 -0.57
N VAL A 393 -24.76 15.70 -1.48
CA VAL A 393 -24.69 15.96 -2.93
C VAL A 393 -25.94 16.70 -3.43
N GLN A 394 -27.13 16.38 -2.89
CA GLN A 394 -28.37 17.10 -3.22
C GLN A 394 -28.35 18.54 -2.73
N SER A 395 -27.74 18.82 -1.58
CA SER A 395 -27.65 20.16 -1.01
C SER A 395 -26.73 21.12 -1.78
N LEU A 396 -25.88 20.57 -2.67
CA LEU A 396 -24.96 21.34 -3.52
C LEU A 396 -25.59 21.74 -4.87
N LYS A 397 -26.76 21.21 -5.20
CA LYS A 397 -27.52 21.53 -6.42
C LYS A 397 -28.47 22.70 -6.19
#